data_ff52e53ef206a669b43fd2b7e4876258
#
_entry.id   ff52e53ef206a669b43fd2b7e4876258
#
_cell.length_a   1.000
_cell.length_b   1.000
_cell.length_c   1.000
_cell.angle_alpha   90.00
_cell.angle_beta   90.00
_cell.angle_gamma   90.00
#
_symmetry.space_group_name_H-M   'P 1'
#
loop_
_entity.id
_entity.type
_entity.pdbx_description
1 polymer ?
#
loop_
_entity_poly.entity_id
_entity_poly.type
_entity_poly.pdbx_seq_one_letter_code
_entity_poly.pdbx_strand_id
1 'polypeptide(L)'
;CYYEKTHNHNHNNYQSGLHHWEIPSKDPDRIILTFNGDPSSSRAVTWRTDTTISKSYAEIAEALVDSTFTKNSETFIAETEKFNLVLYKSNKSFNVNYHSVVFKNLKPNTKYLYRVGTNNYWSEWIQFKTANNYYTPTQFVYFGDAQNDILSHWSRVIRAAYQTAPMASFVIHAGDLVDKAHKDYEWAQWFKAGGFIHSQWTAIPVVGNHEFQSIGNSSPKRLSIQWRPQFNLPVEKDLDSKLHETVYTVNYQDVMILVLNSNDFLEMQTNYIKNKLSNSKAKWKIVTCHHSIFSPAKGRDFEYARKNWKPLFEKYGVDLVLNGHDHTYARGHVPIKSSKFNNKGDFNTLYVTSVSGPKQYKIDLKGLKKYI
;
A
#
# COMPACT_ATOMS: atom_id res chain seq x y z
N CYS A 1 9.84 -21.45 22.33
CA CYS A 1 10.76 -20.81 23.28
C CYS A 1 11.99 -20.34 22.55
N TYR A 2 12.09 -19.10 22.13
CA TYR A 2 13.36 -18.48 21.79
C TYR A 2 13.45 -17.09 22.40
N TYR A 3 14.56 -16.89 23.05
CA TYR A 3 14.93 -15.84 23.96
C TYR A 3 15.03 -14.44 23.38
N GLU A 4 14.77 -13.44 24.24
CA GLU A 4 15.23 -12.07 24.10
C GLU A 4 16.72 -12.03 23.75
N LYS A 5 17.03 -11.62 22.54
CA LYS A 5 18.23 -10.83 22.29
C LYS A 5 17.74 -9.50 21.76
N THR A 6 18.05 -8.43 22.44
CA THR A 6 18.13 -7.10 21.87
C THR A 6 19.00 -7.23 20.62
N HIS A 7 18.37 -7.45 19.49
CA HIS A 7 19.08 -7.46 18.23
C HIS A 7 19.50 -6.01 17.92
N ASN A 8 20.68 -5.67 18.36
CA ASN A 8 21.50 -4.70 17.67
C ASN A 8 21.70 -5.28 16.27
N HIS A 9 20.80 -4.95 15.34
CA HIS A 9 21.00 -5.27 13.95
C HIS A 9 22.19 -4.46 13.48
N ASN A 10 23.34 -5.09 13.52
CA ASN A 10 24.55 -4.58 12.87
C ASN A 10 24.30 -4.63 11.36
N HIS A 11 23.69 -3.56 10.82
CA HIS A 11 23.48 -3.34 9.38
C HIS A 11 24.80 -3.16 8.60
N ASN A 12 25.92 -3.66 9.13
CA ASN A 12 27.27 -3.37 8.64
C ASN A 12 27.78 -4.31 7.53
N ASN A 13 26.99 -5.20 6.99
CA ASN A 13 27.42 -6.11 5.92
C ASN A 13 26.90 -5.73 4.52
N TYR A 14 26.69 -4.45 4.22
CA TYR A 14 26.59 -4.02 2.83
C TYR A 14 28.00 -3.88 2.26
N GLN A 15 28.33 -4.77 1.32
CA GLN A 15 29.51 -4.63 0.47
C GLN A 15 29.54 -3.24 -0.16
N SER A 16 30.72 -2.69 -0.35
CA SER A 16 31.05 -1.34 -0.78
C SER A 16 30.70 -0.99 -2.24
N GLY A 17 29.58 -1.49 -2.77
CA GLY A 17 29.10 -1.19 -4.13
C GLY A 17 27.58 -1.07 -4.18
N LEU A 18 27.10 -0.10 -4.97
CA LEU A 18 25.68 0.01 -5.31
C LEU A 18 25.32 -1.14 -6.25
N HIS A 19 24.21 -1.82 -5.98
CA HIS A 19 23.68 -2.79 -6.91
C HIS A 19 23.06 -2.07 -8.13
N HIS A 20 23.12 -2.68 -9.30
CA HIS A 20 22.57 -2.10 -10.55
C HIS A 20 21.08 -1.76 -10.45
N TRP A 21 20.30 -2.47 -9.66
CA TRP A 21 18.87 -2.22 -9.42
C TRP A 21 18.60 -1.08 -8.41
N GLU A 22 19.62 -0.56 -7.74
CA GLU A 22 19.50 0.65 -6.91
C GLU A 22 19.65 1.91 -7.77
N ILE A 23 20.44 1.83 -8.84
CA ILE A 23 20.77 2.95 -9.71
C ILE A 23 19.73 3.08 -10.81
N PRO A 24 19.10 4.24 -11.01
CA PRO A 24 18.18 4.45 -12.12
C PRO A 24 18.93 4.35 -13.46
N SER A 25 18.25 3.83 -14.46
CA SER A 25 18.75 3.74 -15.84
C SER A 25 17.70 4.30 -16.82
N LYS A 26 17.98 4.19 -18.10
CA LYS A 26 17.00 4.51 -19.15
C LYS A 26 15.85 3.51 -19.19
N ASP A 27 16.12 2.26 -18.76
CA ASP A 27 15.07 1.24 -18.67
C ASP A 27 14.16 1.56 -17.49
N PRO A 28 12.83 1.46 -17.65
CA PRO A 28 11.88 1.70 -16.58
C PRO A 28 12.03 0.67 -15.46
N ASP A 29 12.12 1.15 -14.23
CA ASP A 29 12.13 0.33 -13.03
C ASP A 29 11.03 0.75 -12.04
N ARG A 30 10.89 0.04 -10.92
CA ARG A 30 9.90 0.33 -9.87
C ARG A 30 8.48 0.47 -10.41
N ILE A 31 8.14 -0.34 -11.40
CA ILE A 31 6.80 -0.32 -12.00
C ILE A 31 5.80 -0.84 -10.98
N ILE A 32 4.77 -0.03 -10.69
CA ILE A 32 3.71 -0.41 -9.76
C ILE A 32 2.35 0.05 -10.24
N LEU A 33 1.35 -0.83 -10.07
CA LEU A 33 -0.05 -0.50 -10.30
C LEU A 33 -0.71 -0.05 -9.00
N THR A 34 -1.52 1.01 -9.09
CA THR A 34 -2.37 1.49 -7.99
C THR A 34 -3.79 1.79 -8.50
N PHE A 35 -4.73 1.93 -7.58
CA PHE A 35 -6.04 2.46 -7.93
C PHE A 35 -6.02 3.99 -7.90
N ASN A 36 -6.47 4.60 -9.00
CA ASN A 36 -6.84 6.00 -9.04
C ASN A 36 -8.04 6.16 -9.99
N GLY A 37 -9.21 6.40 -9.40
CA GLY A 37 -10.51 6.36 -10.07
C GLY A 37 -11.27 5.05 -9.86
N ASP A 38 -12.26 4.77 -10.72
CA ASP A 38 -13.10 3.58 -10.64
C ASP A 38 -12.32 2.32 -11.07
N PRO A 39 -12.17 1.30 -10.19
CA PRO A 39 -11.45 0.06 -10.50
C PRO A 39 -11.97 -0.71 -11.70
N SER A 40 -13.22 -0.51 -12.10
CA SER A 40 -13.82 -1.17 -13.28
C SER A 40 -13.43 -0.50 -14.60
N SER A 41 -12.99 0.76 -14.57
CA SER A 41 -12.73 1.55 -15.77
C SER A 41 -11.45 2.38 -15.74
N SER A 42 -10.64 2.23 -14.68
CA SER A 42 -9.36 2.94 -14.55
C SER A 42 -8.28 2.13 -13.86
N ARG A 43 -7.02 2.52 -14.10
CA ARG A 43 -5.84 1.99 -13.43
C ARG A 43 -4.70 3.00 -13.51
N ALA A 44 -4.00 3.23 -12.40
CA ALA A 44 -2.79 4.03 -12.41
C ALA A 44 -1.55 3.14 -12.46
N VAL A 45 -0.51 3.60 -13.14
CA VAL A 45 0.82 3.00 -13.17
C VAL A 45 1.85 4.08 -12.92
N THR A 46 2.86 3.76 -12.13
CA THR A 46 4.02 4.61 -11.85
C THR A 46 5.30 3.82 -12.10
N TRP A 47 6.34 4.50 -12.59
CA TRP A 47 7.67 3.92 -12.80
C TRP A 47 8.75 4.98 -12.70
N ARG A 48 10.01 4.55 -12.62
CA ARG A 48 11.18 5.42 -12.52
C ARG A 48 12.13 5.20 -13.69
N THR A 49 12.82 6.28 -14.10
CA THR A 49 13.98 6.23 -15.02
C THR A 49 15.07 7.19 -14.53
N ASP A 50 16.22 7.20 -15.19
CA ASP A 50 17.18 8.29 -15.05
C ASP A 50 16.67 9.58 -15.74
N THR A 51 17.36 10.68 -15.50
CA THR A 51 16.94 12.01 -16.03
C THR A 51 17.18 12.21 -17.52
N THR A 52 17.83 11.29 -18.21
CA THR A 52 17.97 11.35 -19.66
C THR A 52 16.66 11.07 -20.38
N ILE A 53 15.73 10.38 -19.72
CA ILE A 53 14.37 10.14 -20.19
C ILE A 53 13.46 11.24 -19.66
N SER A 54 13.42 12.37 -20.35
CA SER A 54 12.58 13.52 -19.98
C SER A 54 11.11 13.36 -20.38
N LYS A 55 10.80 12.44 -21.31
CA LYS A 55 9.46 12.14 -21.79
C LYS A 55 9.29 10.63 -21.90
N SER A 56 8.29 10.11 -21.23
CA SER A 56 8.00 8.68 -21.18
C SER A 56 6.53 8.42 -21.50
N TYR A 57 6.18 7.18 -21.78
CA TYR A 57 4.86 6.78 -22.26
C TYR A 57 4.41 5.49 -21.58
N ALA A 58 3.12 5.27 -21.57
CA ALA A 58 2.54 3.96 -21.32
C ALA A 58 1.70 3.56 -22.54
N GLU A 59 1.81 2.32 -22.96
CA GLU A 59 0.94 1.71 -23.95
C GLU A 59 0.02 0.69 -23.28
N ILE A 60 -1.21 0.60 -23.74
CA ILE A 60 -2.20 -0.36 -23.24
C ILE A 60 -3.03 -0.92 -24.40
N ALA A 61 -3.37 -2.21 -24.31
CA ALA A 61 -4.29 -2.87 -25.21
C ALA A 61 -5.12 -3.93 -24.47
N GLU A 62 -6.29 -4.28 -25.00
CA GLU A 62 -7.01 -5.46 -24.53
C GLU A 62 -6.17 -6.71 -24.82
N ALA A 63 -6.08 -7.64 -23.86
CA ALA A 63 -5.32 -8.86 -24.02
C ALA A 63 -5.99 -9.80 -25.03
N LEU A 64 -5.31 -10.08 -26.12
CA LEU A 64 -5.67 -11.09 -27.10
C LEU A 64 -4.79 -12.33 -26.95
N VAL A 65 -5.19 -13.43 -27.56
CA VAL A 65 -4.44 -14.71 -27.50
C VAL A 65 -3.15 -14.62 -28.29
N ASP A 66 -3.13 -13.80 -29.33
CA ASP A 66 -1.99 -13.60 -30.22
C ASP A 66 -1.37 -12.20 -30.08
N SER A 67 -0.28 -11.96 -30.79
CA SER A 67 0.48 -10.71 -30.74
C SER A 67 -0.19 -9.53 -31.48
N THR A 68 -1.37 -9.71 -32.09
CA THR A 68 -2.03 -8.63 -32.85
C THR A 68 -2.55 -7.51 -31.95
N PHE A 69 -2.65 -7.74 -30.64
CA PHE A 69 -2.99 -6.70 -29.66
C PHE A 69 -2.06 -5.47 -29.75
N THR A 70 -0.79 -5.65 -30.15
CA THR A 70 0.17 -4.54 -30.27
C THR A 70 -0.22 -3.54 -31.35
N LYS A 71 -0.97 -3.95 -32.37
CA LYS A 71 -1.47 -3.07 -33.44
C LYS A 71 -2.62 -2.17 -32.99
N ASN A 72 -3.29 -2.55 -31.90
CA ASN A 72 -4.44 -1.86 -31.33
C ASN A 72 -4.10 -1.19 -29.99
N SER A 73 -2.80 -1.06 -29.66
CA SER A 73 -2.40 -0.39 -28.43
C SER A 73 -2.64 1.11 -28.51
N GLU A 74 -3.16 1.64 -27.43
CA GLU A 74 -3.31 3.08 -27.19
C GLU A 74 -2.10 3.59 -26.42
N THR A 75 -1.57 4.75 -26.79
CA THR A 75 -0.40 5.36 -26.18
C THR A 75 -0.80 6.58 -25.35
N PHE A 76 -0.34 6.60 -24.09
CA PHE A 76 -0.53 7.68 -23.14
C PHE A 76 0.80 8.37 -22.87
N ILE A 77 0.81 9.70 -22.88
CA ILE A 77 1.97 10.49 -22.44
C ILE A 77 1.96 10.50 -20.91
N ALA A 78 3.10 10.15 -20.30
CA ALA A 78 3.23 10.17 -18.85
C ALA A 78 3.41 11.59 -18.31
N GLU A 79 2.81 11.86 -17.15
CA GLU A 79 3.25 12.93 -16.28
C GLU A 79 4.62 12.58 -15.72
N THR A 80 5.55 13.53 -15.77
CA THR A 80 6.94 13.31 -15.35
C THR A 80 7.33 14.31 -14.27
N GLU A 81 7.76 13.77 -13.13
CA GLU A 81 8.27 14.55 -12.00
C GLU A 81 9.76 14.28 -11.80
N LYS A 82 10.57 15.34 -11.83
CA LYS A 82 11.99 15.25 -11.51
C LYS A 82 12.20 15.24 -10.01
N PHE A 83 12.95 14.26 -9.53
CA PHE A 83 13.17 14.04 -8.12
C PHE A 83 14.66 13.90 -7.80
N ASN A 84 15.10 14.48 -6.68
CA ASN A 84 16.47 14.35 -6.18
C ASN A 84 16.52 13.32 -5.05
N LEU A 85 17.27 12.25 -5.26
CA LEU A 85 17.50 11.20 -4.29
C LEU A 85 18.87 11.34 -3.66
N VAL A 86 18.94 11.20 -2.34
CA VAL A 86 20.22 11.19 -1.60
C VAL A 86 20.62 9.77 -1.30
N LEU A 87 21.80 9.36 -1.77
CA LEU A 87 22.38 8.06 -1.47
C LEU A 87 22.93 8.04 -0.04
N TYR A 88 22.36 7.23 0.80
CA TYR A 88 22.59 7.18 2.25
C TYR A 88 24.06 7.03 2.69
N LYS A 89 24.91 6.35 1.90
CA LYS A 89 26.28 6.04 2.32
C LYS A 89 27.36 6.91 1.67
N SER A 90 27.03 7.73 0.69
CA SER A 90 28.04 8.37 -0.14
C SER A 90 27.96 9.90 -0.16
N ASN A 91 26.99 10.53 0.52
CA ASN A 91 26.64 11.94 0.35
C ASN A 91 26.45 12.35 -1.13
N LYS A 92 26.37 11.37 -2.03
CA LYS A 92 26.06 11.59 -3.43
C LYS A 92 24.56 11.67 -3.59
N SER A 93 24.09 12.67 -4.27
CA SER A 93 22.73 12.75 -4.75
C SER A 93 22.70 12.42 -6.24
N PHE A 94 21.61 11.87 -6.69
CA PHE A 94 21.33 11.74 -8.11
C PHE A 94 19.87 12.10 -8.39
N ASN A 95 19.68 12.67 -9.57
CA ASN A 95 18.35 13.01 -10.03
C ASN A 95 17.74 11.82 -10.77
N VAL A 96 16.46 11.63 -10.57
CA VAL A 96 15.65 10.62 -11.26
C VAL A 96 14.40 11.29 -11.82
N ASN A 97 13.75 10.64 -12.75
CA ASN A 97 12.41 10.98 -13.18
C ASN A 97 11.45 9.87 -12.73
N TYR A 98 10.39 10.27 -12.02
CA TYR A 98 9.22 9.44 -11.83
C TYR A 98 8.17 9.79 -12.87
N HIS A 99 7.55 8.77 -13.41
CA HIS A 99 6.55 8.88 -14.46
C HIS A 99 5.26 8.25 -13.98
N SER A 100 4.13 8.82 -14.35
CA SER A 100 2.83 8.22 -14.03
C SER A 100 1.83 8.41 -15.16
N VAL A 101 0.94 7.42 -15.29
CA VAL A 101 -0.22 7.43 -16.19
C VAL A 101 -1.43 6.90 -15.43
N VAL A 102 -2.57 7.52 -15.64
CA VAL A 102 -3.86 6.94 -15.26
C VAL A 102 -4.60 6.54 -16.53
N PHE A 103 -4.67 5.25 -16.79
CA PHE A 103 -5.54 4.69 -17.81
C PHE A 103 -7.00 4.92 -17.42
N LYS A 104 -7.80 5.44 -18.33
CA LYS A 104 -9.22 5.75 -18.13
C LYS A 104 -10.06 5.12 -19.23
N ASN A 105 -11.38 5.06 -19.01
CA ASN A 105 -12.34 4.52 -19.99
C ASN A 105 -12.08 3.05 -20.37
N LEU A 106 -11.48 2.30 -19.46
CA LEU A 106 -11.28 0.87 -19.65
C LEU A 106 -12.63 0.14 -19.55
N LYS A 107 -12.75 -0.99 -20.24
CA LYS A 107 -13.90 -1.89 -20.13
C LYS A 107 -13.88 -2.66 -18.82
N PRO A 108 -15.02 -2.83 -18.14
CA PRO A 108 -15.12 -3.68 -16.96
C PRO A 108 -14.79 -5.16 -17.26
N ASN A 109 -14.31 -5.89 -16.25
CA ASN A 109 -14.03 -7.33 -16.32
C ASN A 109 -13.09 -7.75 -17.47
N THR A 110 -12.23 -6.84 -17.91
CA THR A 110 -11.39 -7.03 -19.10
C THR A 110 -9.92 -7.15 -18.72
N LYS A 111 -9.24 -8.10 -19.33
CA LYS A 111 -7.78 -8.23 -19.22
C LYS A 111 -7.12 -7.23 -20.16
N TYR A 112 -6.15 -6.52 -19.65
CA TYR A 112 -5.33 -5.57 -20.41
C TYR A 112 -3.87 -5.97 -20.33
N LEU A 113 -3.15 -5.69 -21.39
CA LEU A 113 -1.70 -5.69 -21.45
C LEU A 113 -1.24 -4.25 -21.51
N TYR A 114 -0.23 -3.90 -20.74
CA TYR A 114 0.40 -2.60 -20.78
C TYR A 114 1.93 -2.72 -20.74
N ARG A 115 2.61 -1.72 -21.22
CA ARG A 115 4.03 -1.51 -21.02
C ARG A 115 4.32 -0.03 -20.79
N VAL A 116 5.45 0.27 -20.16
CA VAL A 116 5.87 1.64 -19.86
C VAL A 116 7.28 1.87 -20.37
N GLY A 117 7.60 3.12 -20.74
CA GLY A 117 8.93 3.44 -21.24
C GLY A 117 8.93 4.44 -22.38
N THR A 118 9.93 4.39 -23.22
CA THR A 118 10.07 5.27 -24.40
C THR A 118 10.99 4.65 -25.43
N ASN A 119 10.70 4.86 -26.72
CA ASN A 119 11.56 4.47 -27.86
C ASN A 119 12.09 3.03 -27.73
N ASN A 120 13.40 2.88 -27.43
CA ASN A 120 14.08 1.59 -27.32
C ASN A 120 14.15 1.07 -25.88
N TYR A 121 13.55 1.77 -24.91
CA TYR A 121 13.60 1.48 -23.48
C TYR A 121 12.20 1.20 -22.95
N TRP A 122 11.60 0.08 -23.38
CA TRP A 122 10.30 -0.38 -22.93
C TRP A 122 10.44 -1.50 -21.91
N SER A 123 9.49 -1.52 -20.93
CA SER A 123 9.29 -2.73 -20.15
C SER A 123 8.75 -3.86 -21.03
N GLU A 124 8.70 -5.07 -20.47
CA GLU A 124 7.87 -6.14 -21.01
C GLU A 124 6.38 -5.74 -21.03
N TRP A 125 5.58 -6.49 -21.80
CA TRP A 125 4.13 -6.38 -21.71
C TRP A 125 3.61 -7.07 -20.44
N ILE A 126 2.96 -6.29 -19.59
CA ILE A 126 2.51 -6.68 -18.26
C ILE A 126 0.99 -6.77 -18.27
N GLN A 127 0.42 -7.73 -17.55
CA GLN A 127 -1.01 -7.98 -17.56
C GLN A 127 -1.68 -7.54 -16.25
N PHE A 128 -2.85 -6.90 -16.37
CA PHE A 128 -3.78 -6.74 -15.26
C PHE A 128 -5.23 -6.97 -15.73
N LYS A 129 -6.17 -7.04 -14.78
CA LYS A 129 -7.60 -7.13 -15.06
C LYS A 129 -8.37 -6.02 -14.35
N THR A 130 -9.31 -5.39 -15.04
CA THR A 130 -10.26 -4.45 -14.45
C THR A 130 -11.30 -5.17 -13.59
N ALA A 131 -11.86 -4.47 -12.60
CA ALA A 131 -12.95 -4.99 -11.81
C ALA A 131 -14.22 -5.19 -12.66
N ASN A 132 -15.14 -6.02 -12.19
CA ASN A 132 -16.50 -6.02 -12.71
C ASN A 132 -17.23 -4.73 -12.28
N ASN A 133 -18.23 -4.32 -13.02
CA ASN A 133 -19.19 -3.30 -12.61
C ASN A 133 -20.38 -3.85 -11.82
N TYR A 134 -20.35 -5.15 -11.48
CA TYR A 134 -21.32 -5.84 -10.63
C TYR A 134 -20.57 -6.76 -9.65
N TYR A 135 -21.27 -7.22 -8.62
CA TYR A 135 -20.68 -8.08 -7.60
C TYR A 135 -20.26 -9.44 -8.16
N THR A 136 -19.01 -9.79 -7.88
CA THR A 136 -18.46 -11.15 -8.02
C THR A 136 -17.57 -11.46 -6.83
N PRO A 137 -17.38 -12.75 -6.48
CA PRO A 137 -16.43 -13.12 -5.45
C PRO A 137 -15.05 -12.50 -5.71
N THR A 138 -14.50 -11.85 -4.71
CA THR A 138 -13.23 -11.14 -4.80
C THR A 138 -12.23 -11.73 -3.82
N GLN A 139 -11.03 -12.00 -4.30
CA GLN A 139 -9.89 -12.42 -3.49
C GLN A 139 -8.87 -11.29 -3.45
N PHE A 140 -8.33 -11.00 -2.29
CA PHE A 140 -7.23 -10.05 -2.12
C PHE A 140 -6.20 -10.56 -1.11
N VAL A 141 -5.02 -9.96 -1.15
CA VAL A 141 -3.93 -10.23 -0.20
C VAL A 141 -3.72 -9.01 0.69
N TYR A 142 -3.31 -9.25 1.91
CA TYR A 142 -2.99 -8.22 2.87
C TYR A 142 -1.65 -8.49 3.53
N PHE A 143 -0.79 -7.48 3.57
CA PHE A 143 0.49 -7.48 4.27
C PHE A 143 0.55 -6.28 5.23
N GLY A 144 0.94 -6.48 6.47
CA GLY A 144 1.49 -5.44 7.32
C GLY A 144 3.01 -5.53 7.33
N ASP A 145 3.69 -4.44 7.63
CA ASP A 145 5.10 -4.32 7.99
C ASP A 145 6.05 -5.27 7.23
N ALA A 146 6.32 -4.92 5.97
CA ALA A 146 7.33 -5.63 5.17
C ALA A 146 8.76 -5.33 5.65
N GLN A 147 8.91 -4.23 6.37
CA GLN A 147 10.17 -3.70 6.88
C GLN A 147 11.08 -4.74 7.56
N ASN A 148 12.38 -4.47 7.55
CA ASN A 148 13.53 -5.22 7.97
C ASN A 148 13.82 -6.44 7.08
N ASP A 149 15.07 -6.55 6.69
CA ASP A 149 15.59 -7.68 5.91
C ASP A 149 14.72 -8.05 4.69
N ILE A 150 14.26 -7.03 3.96
CA ILE A 150 13.27 -7.13 2.89
C ILE A 150 13.67 -8.17 1.84
N LEU A 151 14.93 -8.12 1.36
CA LEU A 151 15.40 -9.03 0.32
C LEU A 151 15.53 -10.48 0.81
N SER A 152 15.96 -10.69 2.06
CA SER A 152 16.20 -12.02 2.59
C SER A 152 14.94 -12.69 3.18
N HIS A 153 13.97 -11.91 3.64
CA HIS A 153 12.79 -12.44 4.33
C HIS A 153 11.49 -12.10 3.61
N TRP A 154 11.15 -10.82 3.47
CA TRP A 154 9.87 -10.45 2.90
C TRP A 154 9.71 -10.86 1.42
N SER A 155 10.81 -10.90 0.65
CA SER A 155 10.80 -11.40 -0.72
C SER A 155 10.21 -12.81 -0.86
N ARG A 156 10.43 -13.67 0.14
CA ARG A 156 9.85 -15.02 0.17
C ARG A 156 8.37 -15.00 0.49
N VAL A 157 7.95 -14.09 1.39
CA VAL A 157 6.55 -13.95 1.81
C VAL A 157 5.68 -13.48 0.66
N ILE A 158 6.07 -12.42 -0.05
CA ILE A 158 5.28 -11.91 -1.18
C ILE A 158 5.19 -12.92 -2.32
N ARG A 159 6.28 -13.67 -2.60
CA ARG A 159 6.29 -14.73 -3.62
C ARG A 159 5.42 -15.92 -3.24
N ALA A 160 5.46 -16.35 -1.97
CA ALA A 160 4.59 -17.41 -1.47
C ALA A 160 3.11 -16.99 -1.52
N ALA A 161 2.82 -15.73 -1.19
CA ALA A 161 1.47 -15.19 -1.30
C ALA A 161 0.99 -15.17 -2.76
N TYR A 162 1.85 -14.77 -3.70
CA TYR A 162 1.52 -14.82 -5.13
C TYR A 162 1.26 -16.24 -5.62
N GLN A 163 2.05 -17.22 -5.19
CA GLN A 163 1.82 -18.63 -5.51
C GLN A 163 0.49 -19.15 -4.94
N THR A 164 0.10 -18.67 -3.75
CA THR A 164 -1.14 -19.08 -3.06
C THR A 164 -2.38 -18.41 -3.66
N ALA A 165 -2.26 -17.15 -4.08
CA ALA A 165 -3.38 -16.34 -4.57
C ALA A 165 -3.03 -15.58 -5.86
N PRO A 166 -2.61 -16.26 -6.94
CA PRO A 166 -2.13 -15.58 -8.16
C PRO A 166 -3.22 -14.73 -8.83
N MET A 167 -4.49 -15.03 -8.54
CA MET A 167 -5.65 -14.32 -9.08
C MET A 167 -6.18 -13.24 -8.13
N ALA A 168 -5.43 -12.86 -7.10
CA ALA A 168 -5.82 -11.78 -6.21
C ALA A 168 -6.05 -10.49 -7.00
N SER A 169 -7.18 -9.84 -6.75
CA SER A 169 -7.62 -8.64 -7.45
C SER A 169 -6.79 -7.41 -7.07
N PHE A 170 -6.28 -7.38 -5.85
CA PHE A 170 -5.44 -6.31 -5.31
C PHE A 170 -4.68 -6.78 -4.06
N VAL A 171 -3.73 -5.97 -3.65
CA VAL A 171 -2.97 -6.18 -2.42
C VAL A 171 -3.02 -4.94 -1.54
N ILE A 172 -3.31 -5.12 -0.24
CA ILE A 172 -3.25 -4.07 0.77
C ILE A 172 -1.90 -4.18 1.48
N HIS A 173 -1.14 -3.08 1.50
CA HIS A 173 0.08 -2.95 2.29
C HIS A 173 -0.20 -2.02 3.47
N ALA A 174 -0.41 -2.56 4.67
CA ALA A 174 -0.89 -1.82 5.83
C ALA A 174 0.21 -1.06 6.59
N GLY A 175 1.09 -0.38 5.85
CA GLY A 175 2.13 0.51 6.36
C GLY A 175 3.44 -0.18 6.70
N ASP A 176 4.45 0.62 6.99
CA ASP A 176 5.82 0.21 7.25
C ASP A 176 6.36 -0.72 6.14
N LEU A 177 6.26 -0.24 4.89
CA LEU A 177 6.73 -0.96 3.71
C LEU A 177 8.26 -1.11 3.74
N VAL A 178 8.92 -0.11 4.33
CA VAL A 178 10.37 -0.03 4.53
C VAL A 178 10.68 0.46 5.94
N ASP A 179 11.91 0.23 6.44
CA ASP A 179 12.31 0.68 7.78
C ASP A 179 12.63 2.18 7.84
N LYS A 180 13.14 2.74 6.76
CA LYS A 180 13.54 4.17 6.68
C LYS A 180 13.19 4.74 5.32
N ALA A 181 11.99 5.26 5.20
CA ALA A 181 11.42 5.70 3.92
C ALA A 181 12.14 6.89 3.25
N HIS A 182 13.04 7.60 3.94
CA HIS A 182 13.90 8.62 3.34
C HIS A 182 15.17 8.02 2.69
N LYS A 183 15.41 6.71 2.84
CA LYS A 183 16.56 6.01 2.28
C LYS A 183 16.15 5.26 1.03
N ASP A 184 16.58 5.74 -0.12
CA ASP A 184 16.16 5.19 -1.41
C ASP A 184 16.52 3.71 -1.59
N TYR A 185 17.61 3.24 -1.02
CA TYR A 185 18.02 1.83 -1.12
C TYR A 185 16.98 0.85 -0.51
N GLU A 186 16.24 1.28 0.52
CA GLU A 186 15.21 0.42 1.12
C GLU A 186 14.01 0.29 0.19
N TRP A 187 13.62 1.36 -0.49
CA TRP A 187 12.64 1.30 -1.56
C TRP A 187 13.10 0.42 -2.72
N ALA A 188 14.38 0.56 -3.12
CA ALA A 188 14.95 -0.31 -4.14
C ALA A 188 14.86 -1.79 -3.75
N GLN A 189 15.12 -2.14 -2.49
CA GLN A 189 14.95 -3.50 -1.97
C GLN A 189 13.48 -3.94 -1.99
N TRP A 190 12.55 -3.07 -1.62
CA TRP A 190 11.12 -3.39 -1.60
C TRP A 190 10.59 -3.68 -3.01
N PHE A 191 10.92 -2.82 -3.96
CA PHE A 191 10.56 -3.05 -5.36
C PHE A 191 11.24 -4.29 -5.94
N LYS A 192 12.51 -4.51 -5.62
CA LYS A 192 13.25 -5.71 -6.05
C LYS A 192 12.67 -7.00 -5.49
N ALA A 193 12.25 -6.98 -4.22
CA ALA A 193 11.67 -8.15 -3.55
C ALA A 193 10.33 -8.57 -4.18
N GLY A 194 9.46 -7.63 -4.46
CA GLY A 194 8.19 -7.89 -5.13
C GLY A 194 8.33 -8.12 -6.63
N GLY A 195 9.29 -7.44 -7.27
CA GLY A 195 9.56 -7.60 -8.71
C GLY A 195 8.29 -7.41 -9.56
N PHE A 196 8.04 -8.32 -10.47
CA PHE A 196 6.88 -8.29 -11.37
C PHE A 196 5.52 -8.33 -10.64
N ILE A 197 5.48 -8.76 -9.38
CA ILE A 197 4.22 -8.82 -8.62
C ILE A 197 3.64 -7.42 -8.41
N HIS A 198 4.49 -6.41 -8.15
CA HIS A 198 4.05 -5.02 -8.02
C HIS A 198 3.46 -4.43 -9.30
N SER A 199 3.92 -4.89 -10.44
CA SER A 199 3.40 -4.44 -11.73
C SER A 199 2.14 -5.19 -12.20
N GLN A 200 1.79 -6.32 -11.56
CA GLN A 200 0.58 -7.10 -11.87
C GLN A 200 -0.52 -6.96 -10.82
N TRP A 201 -0.19 -7.05 -9.53
CA TRP A 201 -1.14 -6.83 -8.46
C TRP A 201 -1.32 -5.34 -8.21
N THR A 202 -2.56 -4.88 -8.26
CA THR A 202 -2.85 -3.49 -7.93
C THR A 202 -2.69 -3.24 -6.44
N ALA A 203 -1.82 -2.33 -6.07
CA ALA A 203 -1.50 -2.01 -4.69
C ALA A 203 -2.47 -0.98 -4.09
N ILE A 204 -2.78 -1.17 -2.81
CA ILE A 204 -3.42 -0.22 -1.91
C ILE A 204 -2.43 0.04 -0.77
N PRO A 205 -1.46 0.96 -0.95
CA PRO A 205 -0.48 1.26 0.07
C PRO A 205 -1.06 2.16 1.16
N VAL A 206 -0.74 1.84 2.41
CA VAL A 206 -1.07 2.60 3.61
C VAL A 206 0.21 3.17 4.21
N VAL A 207 0.19 4.39 4.70
CA VAL A 207 1.36 4.97 5.37
C VAL A 207 1.50 4.44 6.79
N GLY A 208 2.68 3.90 7.13
CA GLY A 208 3.06 3.54 8.48
C GLY A 208 3.93 4.60 9.16
N ASN A 209 4.35 4.34 10.39
CA ASN A 209 5.19 5.30 11.11
C ASN A 209 6.63 5.34 10.59
N HIS A 210 7.07 4.33 9.86
CA HIS A 210 8.37 4.31 9.20
C HIS A 210 8.38 5.06 7.86
N GLU A 211 7.22 5.38 7.29
CA GLU A 211 7.07 6.35 6.21
C GLU A 211 7.13 7.80 6.70
N PHE A 212 6.98 8.05 8.02
CA PHE A 212 7.13 9.37 8.66
C PHE A 212 8.45 9.44 9.42
N GLN A 213 9.32 10.37 9.03
CA GLN A 213 10.65 10.49 9.63
C GLN A 213 11.06 11.92 9.89
N SER A 214 11.95 12.09 10.87
CA SER A 214 12.62 13.35 11.13
C SER A 214 13.83 13.49 10.20
N ILE A 215 13.96 14.64 9.57
CA ILE A 215 15.16 15.02 8.81
C ILE A 215 16.05 15.81 9.79
N GLY A 216 16.99 15.12 10.45
CA GLY A 216 17.84 15.70 11.50
C GLY A 216 17.28 15.48 12.93
N ASN A 217 18.12 15.74 13.92
CA ASN A 217 17.88 15.33 15.32
C ASN A 217 16.74 16.08 16.04
N SER A 218 16.26 17.20 15.51
CA SER A 218 15.28 18.07 16.19
C SER A 218 14.07 18.44 15.33
N SER A 219 13.94 17.90 14.13
CA SER A 219 12.80 18.21 13.26
C SER A 219 11.61 17.29 13.53
N PRO A 220 10.37 17.79 13.44
CA PRO A 220 9.19 16.95 13.57
C PRO A 220 9.18 15.88 12.47
N LYS A 221 8.61 14.73 12.77
CA LYS A 221 8.40 13.67 11.78
C LYS A 221 7.49 14.19 10.66
N ARG A 222 7.86 13.90 9.44
CA ARG A 222 7.08 14.23 8.23
C ARG A 222 7.02 13.02 7.33
N LEU A 223 5.98 12.95 6.53
CA LEU A 223 5.89 11.96 5.46
C LEU A 223 7.12 12.06 4.55
N SER A 224 7.72 10.93 4.26
CA SER A 224 8.86 10.88 3.34
C SER A 224 8.49 11.48 1.99
N ILE A 225 9.36 12.35 1.50
CA ILE A 225 9.21 12.93 0.15
C ILE A 225 9.19 11.87 -0.95
N GLN A 226 9.69 10.64 -0.67
CA GLN A 226 9.70 9.53 -1.61
C GLN A 226 8.35 8.81 -1.73
N TRP A 227 7.35 9.13 -0.89
CA TRP A 227 6.03 8.46 -0.94
C TRP A 227 5.27 8.81 -2.21
N ARG A 228 4.97 10.10 -2.40
CA ARG A 228 4.11 10.56 -3.50
C ARG A 228 4.63 10.25 -4.90
N PRO A 229 5.94 10.40 -5.21
CA PRO A 229 6.42 10.08 -6.56
C PRO A 229 6.29 8.61 -6.95
N GLN A 230 6.23 7.70 -5.95
CA GLN A 230 6.18 6.26 -6.19
C GLN A 230 4.76 5.72 -6.34
N PHE A 231 3.75 6.43 -5.81
CA PHE A 231 2.38 5.94 -5.78
C PHE A 231 1.40 6.99 -6.31
N ASN A 232 0.77 6.72 -7.43
CA ASN A 232 -0.31 7.56 -7.96
C ASN A 232 -1.62 7.12 -7.32
N LEU A 233 -2.08 7.85 -6.29
CA LEU A 233 -3.21 7.49 -5.43
C LEU A 233 -4.36 8.49 -5.57
N PRO A 234 -5.59 8.12 -5.16
CA PRO A 234 -6.70 9.05 -5.17
C PRO A 234 -6.46 10.27 -4.30
N VAL A 235 -6.82 11.43 -4.80
CA VAL A 235 -6.85 12.69 -4.06
C VAL A 235 -8.29 13.00 -3.68
N GLU A 236 -8.57 12.96 -2.38
CA GLU A 236 -9.90 13.24 -1.83
C GLU A 236 -10.07 14.75 -1.66
N LYS A 237 -10.94 15.36 -2.48
CA LYS A 237 -11.14 16.81 -2.49
C LYS A 237 -11.69 17.38 -1.18
N ASP A 238 -12.38 16.54 -0.41
CA ASP A 238 -12.99 16.91 0.88
C ASP A 238 -11.99 16.88 2.05
N LEU A 239 -10.73 16.52 1.78
CA LEU A 239 -9.67 16.47 2.77
C LEU A 239 -8.66 17.62 2.59
N ASP A 240 -8.07 18.04 3.71
CA ASP A 240 -6.90 18.93 3.68
C ASP A 240 -5.78 18.31 2.84
N SER A 241 -5.06 19.13 2.10
CA SER A 241 -3.96 18.70 1.22
C SER A 241 -2.86 17.92 1.92
N LYS A 242 -2.71 18.10 3.23
CA LYS A 242 -1.76 17.33 4.07
C LYS A 242 -2.10 15.84 4.13
N LEU A 243 -3.37 15.49 3.94
CA LEU A 243 -3.87 14.11 3.94
C LEU A 243 -3.99 13.50 2.54
N HIS A 244 -3.81 14.28 1.48
CA HIS A 244 -3.85 13.77 0.11
C HIS A 244 -2.87 12.60 -0.06
N GLU A 245 -3.30 11.58 -0.81
CA GLU A 245 -2.52 10.35 -1.11
C GLU A 245 -2.08 9.53 0.12
N THR A 246 -2.56 9.88 1.32
CA THR A 246 -2.38 9.09 2.56
C THR A 246 -3.70 8.68 3.18
N VAL A 247 -4.79 9.38 2.84
CA VAL A 247 -6.17 9.05 3.21
C VAL A 247 -7.01 9.04 1.95
N TYR A 248 -7.61 7.93 1.63
CA TYR A 248 -8.41 7.78 0.40
C TYR A 248 -9.36 6.58 0.48
N THR A 249 -10.29 6.50 -0.49
CA THR A 249 -11.25 5.42 -0.59
C THR A 249 -11.11 4.71 -1.95
N VAL A 250 -11.14 3.38 -1.94
CA VAL A 250 -11.27 2.55 -3.13
C VAL A 250 -12.59 1.81 -3.06
N ASN A 251 -13.43 1.94 -4.09
CA ASN A 251 -14.68 1.18 -4.22
C ASN A 251 -14.47 0.08 -5.26
N TYR A 252 -14.18 -1.13 -4.80
CA TYR A 252 -13.97 -2.29 -5.67
C TYR A 252 -15.25 -3.13 -5.71
N GLN A 253 -16.05 -3.00 -6.78
CA GLN A 253 -17.38 -3.62 -6.86
C GLN A 253 -18.24 -3.22 -5.63
N ASP A 254 -18.74 -4.20 -4.87
CA ASP A 254 -19.51 -3.97 -3.64
C ASP A 254 -18.64 -3.88 -2.37
N VAL A 255 -17.33 -3.72 -2.51
CA VAL A 255 -16.38 -3.58 -1.41
C VAL A 255 -15.87 -2.15 -1.34
N MET A 256 -16.15 -1.45 -0.25
CA MET A 256 -15.52 -0.18 0.07
C MET A 256 -14.27 -0.42 0.91
N ILE A 257 -13.13 0.09 0.49
CA ILE A 257 -11.87 0.04 1.22
C ILE A 257 -11.50 1.46 1.61
N LEU A 258 -11.56 1.76 2.89
CA LEU A 258 -11.23 3.06 3.47
C LEU A 258 -9.81 3.01 4.03
N VAL A 259 -8.90 3.76 3.43
CA VAL A 259 -7.49 3.89 3.83
C VAL A 259 -7.33 5.12 4.69
N LEU A 260 -6.76 4.96 5.89
CA LEU A 260 -6.57 6.02 6.88
C LEU A 260 -5.10 6.19 7.25
N ASN A 261 -4.72 7.42 7.55
CA ASN A 261 -3.41 7.76 8.08
C ASN A 261 -3.46 7.79 9.61
N SER A 262 -2.92 6.78 10.24
CA SER A 262 -2.89 6.66 11.71
C SER A 262 -1.68 7.33 12.37
N ASN A 263 -0.88 8.11 11.61
CA ASN A 263 0.32 8.76 12.12
C ASN A 263 0.09 10.23 12.49
N ASP A 264 -0.73 10.94 11.71
CA ASP A 264 -0.88 12.38 11.83
C ASP A 264 -2.30 12.84 11.45
N PHE A 265 -2.68 14.06 11.87
CA PHE A 265 -3.97 14.69 11.55
C PHE A 265 -5.20 13.80 11.85
N LEU A 266 -5.16 13.05 12.95
CA LEU A 266 -6.19 12.04 13.28
C LEU A 266 -7.60 12.64 13.40
N GLU A 267 -7.71 13.83 14.01
CA GLU A 267 -8.99 14.50 14.21
C GLU A 267 -9.64 14.91 12.89
N MET A 268 -8.85 15.42 11.94
CA MET A 268 -9.33 15.86 10.64
C MET A 268 -9.98 14.72 9.84
N GLN A 269 -9.56 13.47 10.10
CA GLN A 269 -10.08 12.29 9.41
C GLN A 269 -11.43 11.83 9.99
N THR A 270 -11.79 12.19 11.21
CA THR A 270 -13.01 11.68 11.87
C THR A 270 -14.28 12.03 11.09
N ASN A 271 -14.39 13.27 10.60
CA ASN A 271 -15.52 13.69 9.78
C ASN A 271 -15.54 12.99 8.40
N TYR A 272 -14.38 12.81 7.80
CA TYR A 272 -14.24 12.07 6.56
C TYR A 272 -14.70 10.62 6.71
N ILE A 273 -14.25 9.93 7.76
CA ILE A 273 -14.68 8.56 8.09
C ILE A 273 -16.19 8.49 8.22
N LYS A 274 -16.78 9.41 9.01
CA LYS A 274 -18.23 9.48 9.19
C LYS A 274 -18.95 9.65 7.86
N ASN A 275 -18.54 10.62 7.05
CA ASN A 275 -19.17 10.90 5.76
C ASN A 275 -19.07 9.71 4.80
N LYS A 276 -17.88 9.13 4.63
CA LYS A 276 -17.69 8.00 3.71
C LYS A 276 -18.48 6.77 4.15
N LEU A 277 -18.46 6.43 5.42
CA LEU A 277 -19.17 5.26 5.93
C LEU A 277 -20.69 5.42 5.92
N SER A 278 -21.21 6.62 6.30
CA SER A 278 -22.66 6.86 6.34
C SER A 278 -23.32 6.88 4.95
N ASN A 279 -22.58 7.32 3.94
CA ASN A 279 -23.05 7.40 2.56
C ASN A 279 -22.78 6.14 1.73
N SER A 280 -22.00 5.19 2.27
CA SER A 280 -21.62 3.99 1.55
C SER A 280 -22.79 3.02 1.42
N LYS A 281 -23.06 2.60 0.16
CA LYS A 281 -23.98 1.52 -0.17
C LYS A 281 -23.26 0.18 -0.36
N ALA A 282 -21.95 0.12 -0.16
CA ALA A 282 -21.16 -1.09 -0.31
C ALA A 282 -21.67 -2.20 0.62
N LYS A 283 -21.72 -3.42 0.10
CA LYS A 283 -22.09 -4.61 0.86
C LYS A 283 -21.04 -4.92 1.94
N TRP A 284 -19.77 -4.75 1.58
CA TRP A 284 -18.63 -4.98 2.46
C TRP A 284 -17.86 -3.70 2.68
N LYS A 285 -17.50 -3.42 3.91
CA LYS A 285 -16.71 -2.25 4.30
C LYS A 285 -15.44 -2.69 5.01
N ILE A 286 -14.31 -2.40 4.41
CA ILE A 286 -12.97 -2.67 4.94
C ILE A 286 -12.35 -1.34 5.32
N VAL A 287 -11.76 -1.24 6.50
CA VAL A 287 -10.92 -0.13 6.91
C VAL A 287 -9.50 -0.64 7.06
N THR A 288 -8.53 0.14 6.61
CA THR A 288 -7.13 -0.17 6.84
C THR A 288 -6.39 1.07 7.31
N CYS A 289 -5.60 0.92 8.36
CA CYS A 289 -4.65 1.89 8.86
C CYS A 289 -3.49 1.16 9.53
N HIS A 290 -2.34 1.81 9.64
CA HIS A 290 -1.16 1.12 10.12
C HIS A 290 -1.24 0.71 11.58
N HIS A 291 -1.51 1.66 12.51
CA HIS A 291 -1.54 1.35 13.94
C HIS A 291 -2.73 0.46 14.32
N SER A 292 -2.46 -0.56 15.14
CA SER A 292 -3.48 -1.51 15.61
C SER A 292 -4.50 -0.84 16.51
N ILE A 293 -5.78 -0.93 16.14
CA ILE A 293 -6.89 -0.41 16.97
C ILE A 293 -6.91 -1.13 18.34
N PHE A 294 -6.67 -2.43 18.31
CA PHE A 294 -6.49 -3.27 19.50
C PHE A 294 -5.10 -3.88 19.48
N SER A 295 -4.19 -3.26 20.21
CA SER A 295 -2.80 -3.69 20.20
C SER A 295 -2.60 -4.98 20.99
N PRO A 296 -2.11 -6.06 20.37
CA PRO A 296 -1.70 -7.26 21.06
C PRO A 296 -0.27 -7.19 21.60
N ALA A 297 0.52 -6.20 21.23
CA ALA A 297 1.90 -6.05 21.65
C ALA A 297 2.02 -5.32 23.00
N LYS A 298 2.96 -5.81 23.84
CA LYS A 298 3.17 -5.23 25.16
C LYS A 298 3.58 -3.76 25.12
N GLY A 299 2.89 -2.92 25.89
CA GLY A 299 3.21 -1.50 26.05
C GLY A 299 2.77 -0.62 24.89
N ARG A 300 2.01 -1.16 23.93
CA ARG A 300 1.47 -0.41 22.80
C ARG A 300 -0.02 -0.15 22.98
N ASP A 301 -0.47 0.98 22.45
CA ASP A 301 -1.86 1.41 22.52
C ASP A 301 -2.20 2.44 21.44
N PHE A 302 -3.42 2.38 20.90
CA PHE A 302 -3.96 3.40 20.00
C PHE A 302 -5.32 3.88 20.50
N GLU A 303 -5.29 4.52 21.66
CA GLU A 303 -6.49 4.98 22.38
C GLU A 303 -7.34 5.94 21.56
N TYR A 304 -6.73 6.86 20.79
CA TYR A 304 -7.44 7.82 19.96
C TYR A 304 -8.41 7.13 19.00
N ALA A 305 -7.92 6.15 18.23
CA ALA A 305 -8.76 5.45 17.27
C ALA A 305 -9.85 4.62 17.95
N ARG A 306 -9.57 4.01 19.09
CA ARG A 306 -10.61 3.30 19.85
C ARG A 306 -11.70 4.23 20.36
N LYS A 307 -11.35 5.45 20.78
CA LYS A 307 -12.34 6.42 21.29
C LYS A 307 -13.12 7.11 20.18
N ASN A 308 -12.48 7.42 19.05
CA ASN A 308 -13.05 8.30 18.03
C ASN A 308 -13.43 7.59 16.72
N TRP A 309 -12.67 6.60 16.28
CA TRP A 309 -12.92 5.91 15.01
C TRP A 309 -13.72 4.62 15.17
N LYS A 310 -13.35 3.79 16.15
CA LYS A 310 -14.05 2.53 16.44
C LYS A 310 -15.57 2.67 16.57
N PRO A 311 -16.11 3.66 17.33
CA PRO A 311 -17.56 3.84 17.42
C PRO A 311 -18.23 4.11 16.05
N LEU A 312 -17.52 4.78 15.13
CA LEU A 312 -18.01 5.00 13.76
C LEU A 312 -17.99 3.70 12.96
N PHE A 313 -16.94 2.89 13.11
CA PHE A 313 -16.84 1.59 12.43
C PHE A 313 -18.01 0.67 12.83
N GLU A 314 -18.29 0.58 14.13
CA GLU A 314 -19.40 -0.22 14.64
C GLU A 314 -20.76 0.34 14.20
N LYS A 315 -20.95 1.65 14.33
CA LYS A 315 -22.21 2.33 13.96
C LYS A 315 -22.58 2.12 12.49
N TYR A 316 -21.60 2.18 11.58
CA TYR A 316 -21.84 2.10 10.14
C TYR A 316 -21.54 0.72 9.55
N GLY A 317 -21.34 -0.29 10.39
CA GLY A 317 -21.20 -1.68 10.00
C GLY A 317 -19.96 -1.94 9.13
N VAL A 318 -18.78 -1.55 9.65
CA VAL A 318 -17.50 -1.98 9.07
C VAL A 318 -17.33 -3.46 9.36
N ASP A 319 -17.05 -4.26 8.34
CA ASP A 319 -16.93 -5.72 8.45
C ASP A 319 -15.52 -6.11 8.91
N LEU A 320 -14.49 -5.42 8.42
CA LEU A 320 -13.10 -5.80 8.60
C LEU A 320 -12.20 -4.58 8.81
N VAL A 321 -11.33 -4.64 9.81
CA VAL A 321 -10.25 -3.66 10.03
C VAL A 321 -8.91 -4.37 9.94
N LEU A 322 -8.02 -3.90 9.05
CA LEU A 322 -6.71 -4.47 8.79
C LEU A 322 -5.61 -3.52 9.28
N ASN A 323 -4.74 -4.02 10.14
CA ASN A 323 -3.66 -3.27 10.76
C ASN A 323 -2.30 -3.97 10.65
N GLY A 324 -1.22 -3.19 10.74
CA GLY A 324 0.16 -3.63 10.95
C GLY A 324 0.69 -3.22 12.32
N HIS A 325 1.92 -2.65 12.33
CA HIS A 325 2.56 -1.97 13.45
C HIS A 325 2.99 -2.86 14.62
N ASP A 326 2.11 -3.68 15.11
CA ASP A 326 2.40 -4.57 16.22
C ASP A 326 2.90 -5.90 15.66
N HIS A 327 4.19 -6.08 15.62
CA HIS A 327 4.87 -7.24 15.03
C HIS A 327 4.47 -8.57 15.70
N THR A 328 3.16 -8.83 15.66
CA THR A 328 2.47 -10.02 16.19
C THR A 328 1.33 -10.39 15.26
N TYR A 329 0.70 -11.52 15.52
CA TYR A 329 -0.58 -11.85 14.89
C TYR A 329 -1.68 -11.89 15.95
N ALA A 330 -2.75 -11.14 15.68
CA ALA A 330 -3.99 -11.21 16.46
C ALA A 330 -5.21 -10.94 15.59
N ARG A 331 -6.31 -11.59 15.94
CA ARG A 331 -7.62 -11.30 15.35
C ARG A 331 -8.72 -11.50 16.39
N GLY A 332 -9.78 -10.74 16.27
CA GLY A 332 -10.92 -10.89 17.16
C GLY A 332 -12.03 -9.90 16.88
N HIS A 333 -13.18 -10.19 17.44
CA HIS A 333 -14.35 -9.32 17.47
C HIS A 333 -14.49 -8.71 18.87
N VAL A 334 -14.97 -7.48 18.97
CA VAL A 334 -15.38 -6.91 20.26
C VAL A 334 -16.83 -7.29 20.49
N PRO A 335 -17.17 -7.92 21.63
CA PRO A 335 -18.54 -8.27 21.94
C PRO A 335 -19.45 -7.03 21.98
N ILE A 336 -20.60 -7.05 21.31
CA ILE A 336 -21.61 -6.00 21.45
C ILE A 336 -22.33 -6.19 22.77
N LYS A 337 -22.28 -5.17 23.64
CA LYS A 337 -23.02 -5.17 24.92
C LYS A 337 -24.50 -4.84 24.79
N SER A 338 -25.05 -4.55 23.62
CA SER A 338 -26.44 -4.19 23.45
C SER A 338 -27.06 -4.63 22.14
N SER A 339 -28.26 -5.17 22.26
CA SER A 339 -29.16 -5.70 21.23
C SER A 339 -29.78 -4.66 20.28
N LYS A 340 -29.24 -3.45 20.15
CA LYS A 340 -29.88 -2.37 19.38
C LYS A 340 -29.50 -2.28 17.89
N PHE A 341 -28.70 -3.19 17.40
CA PHE A 341 -28.25 -3.20 15.98
C PHE A 341 -28.56 -4.51 15.25
N ASN A 342 -29.77 -5.01 15.45
CA ASN A 342 -30.23 -6.24 14.81
C ASN A 342 -30.83 -5.98 13.44
N ASN A 343 -30.02 -6.03 12.37
CA ASN A 343 -30.52 -6.37 11.02
C ASN A 343 -29.49 -7.04 10.09
N LYS A 344 -28.29 -7.29 10.53
CA LYS A 344 -27.33 -8.21 9.89
C LYS A 344 -26.76 -9.06 11.01
N GLY A 345 -27.10 -10.32 11.06
CA GLY A 345 -26.72 -11.29 12.08
C GLY A 345 -25.50 -10.92 12.95
N ASP A 346 -25.33 -11.49 14.09
CA ASP A 346 -24.43 -11.15 15.21
C ASP A 346 -22.94 -10.94 14.89
N PHE A 347 -22.60 -10.47 13.69
CA PHE A 347 -21.22 -10.25 13.24
C PHE A 347 -20.79 -8.82 13.49
N ASN A 348 -19.99 -8.65 14.54
CA ASN A 348 -19.24 -7.45 14.84
C ASN A 348 -18.05 -7.29 13.91
N THR A 349 -17.55 -6.05 13.79
CA THR A 349 -16.31 -5.76 13.09
C THR A 349 -15.19 -6.71 13.49
N LEU A 350 -14.59 -7.40 12.53
CA LEU A 350 -13.39 -8.21 12.73
C LEU A 350 -12.15 -7.31 12.65
N TYR A 351 -11.36 -7.30 13.70
CA TYR A 351 -10.06 -6.62 13.75
C TYR A 351 -8.94 -7.62 13.55
N VAL A 352 -8.04 -7.33 12.62
CA VAL A 352 -6.89 -8.19 12.33
C VAL A 352 -5.62 -7.35 12.35
N THR A 353 -4.66 -7.78 13.14
CA THR A 353 -3.29 -7.28 13.11
C THR A 353 -2.38 -8.40 12.62
N SER A 354 -1.62 -8.15 11.56
CA SER A 354 -0.67 -9.10 11.01
C SER A 354 0.50 -8.37 10.40
N VAL A 355 1.68 -8.95 10.50
CA VAL A 355 2.90 -8.43 9.90
C VAL A 355 3.53 -9.49 9.01
N SER A 356 4.27 -9.05 8.02
CA SER A 356 4.87 -9.93 7.00
C SER A 356 6.40 -9.93 7.03
N GLY A 357 7.01 -9.00 7.76
CA GLY A 357 8.45 -8.94 7.99
C GLY A 357 8.92 -9.87 9.13
N PRO A 358 10.23 -10.02 9.33
CA PRO A 358 10.79 -10.96 10.29
C PRO A 358 10.77 -10.49 11.74
N LYS A 359 10.53 -9.21 11.99
CA LYS A 359 10.53 -8.62 13.33
C LYS A 359 9.32 -9.11 14.14
N GLN A 360 9.54 -9.46 15.41
CA GLN A 360 8.53 -10.01 16.30
C GLN A 360 8.49 -9.26 17.64
N TYR A 361 7.30 -9.02 18.15
CA TYR A 361 7.09 -8.45 19.47
C TYR A 361 6.47 -9.44 20.44
N LYS A 362 6.68 -9.19 21.74
CA LYS A 362 6.07 -9.98 22.80
C LYS A 362 4.58 -9.67 22.91
N ILE A 363 3.77 -10.72 22.88
CA ILE A 363 2.31 -10.61 23.05
C ILE A 363 1.99 -10.30 24.51
N ASP A 364 1.07 -9.38 24.75
CA ASP A 364 0.51 -9.06 26.05
C ASP A 364 -0.93 -9.55 26.18
N LEU A 365 -1.10 -10.82 26.55
CA LEU A 365 -2.41 -11.41 26.77
C LEU A 365 -3.21 -10.75 27.92
N LYS A 366 -2.49 -10.20 28.93
CA LYS A 366 -3.14 -9.48 30.03
C LYS A 366 -3.65 -8.11 29.58
N GLY A 367 -2.87 -7.42 28.76
CA GLY A 367 -3.26 -6.15 28.16
C GLY A 367 -4.46 -6.25 27.23
N LEU A 368 -4.61 -7.36 26.50
CA LEU A 368 -5.78 -7.61 25.67
C LEU A 368 -7.09 -7.69 26.45
N LYS A 369 -7.06 -8.16 27.72
CA LYS A 369 -8.24 -8.22 28.58
C LYS A 369 -8.87 -6.87 28.86
N LYS A 370 -8.13 -5.77 28.77
CA LYS A 370 -8.67 -4.41 28.94
C LYS A 370 -9.63 -3.99 27.82
N TYR A 371 -9.62 -4.69 26.69
CA TYR A 371 -10.45 -4.39 25.51
C TYR A 371 -11.72 -5.26 25.46
N ILE A 372 -11.78 -6.34 26.24
CA ILE A 372 -12.90 -7.27 26.35
C ILE A 372 -13.73 -6.90 27.58
#